data_fc380c77c9b34c4d77cb3eb2ccba2c03
#
_entry.id   fc380c77c9b34c4d77cb3eb2ccba2c03
#
_cell.length_a   1.000
_cell.length_b   1.000
_cell.length_c   1.000
_cell.angle_alpha   90.00
_cell.angle_beta   90.00
_cell.angle_gamma   90.00
#
_symmetry.space_group_name_H-M   'P 1'
#
loop_
_entity.id
_entity.type
_entity.pdbx_description
1 polymer ?
#
loop_
_entity_poly.entity_id
_entity_poly.type
_entity_poly.pdbx_seq_one_letter_code
_entity_poly.pdbx_strand_id
1 'polypeptide(L)'
;SVLKKYRDVSSNKEELQKELKTKFGIDIVFFGKKDAPYGYMLVDHANRIVIHGARVLSVEELLDFTTPEERFNRIEDYIDRLLTLNPKITQSEIYSKIRKRRAYIKKGIIYFDGQSRPLKPFMAEAIDRNNRIAMVEMFSPATEAERDLLCKIFKVSRTDLVDVSLERTHHHTDAVNRLRDIFNDENITSVRSRLHEEGFTIRQEDATYAINFKQHIIINLTEENFNLERLKQSVKQIERQKYQQQTKSTSHFSGKTKLRDVGGGSHSEKREWEVGQKGSYDDIDDGNSMKKITLY
;
A
#
# COMPACT_ATOMS: atom_id res chain seq x y z
N SER A 1 -16.52 -2.99 -31.17
CA SER A 1 -16.71 -2.49 -32.56
C SER A 1 -17.31 -3.60 -33.43
N VAL A 2 -17.99 -3.22 -34.49
CA VAL A 2 -18.59 -4.15 -35.47
C VAL A 2 -17.51 -5.08 -36.04
N LEU A 3 -16.33 -4.54 -36.36
CA LEU A 3 -15.19 -5.30 -36.88
C LEU A 3 -14.76 -6.46 -36.00
N LYS A 4 -14.65 -6.22 -34.69
CA LYS A 4 -14.32 -7.29 -33.73
C LYS A 4 -15.37 -8.39 -33.71
N LYS A 5 -16.66 -8.00 -33.65
CA LYS A 5 -17.75 -8.97 -33.62
C LYS A 5 -17.74 -9.90 -34.84
N TYR A 6 -17.49 -9.33 -36.05
CA TYR A 6 -17.45 -10.15 -37.26
C TYR A 6 -16.17 -10.96 -37.40
N ARG A 7 -15.02 -10.45 -36.95
CA ARG A 7 -13.81 -11.25 -36.83
C ARG A 7 -14.04 -12.50 -35.94
N ASP A 8 -14.73 -12.33 -34.79
CA ASP A 8 -14.95 -13.38 -33.83
C ASP A 8 -15.87 -14.51 -34.32
N VAL A 9 -16.67 -14.25 -35.35
CA VAL A 9 -17.55 -15.26 -35.96
C VAL A 9 -17.06 -15.75 -37.34
N SER A 10 -15.98 -15.16 -37.86
CA SER A 10 -15.36 -15.58 -39.11
C SER A 10 -14.22 -16.55 -38.84
N SER A 11 -14.04 -17.56 -39.65
CA SER A 11 -12.98 -18.56 -39.53
C SER A 11 -11.69 -18.14 -40.27
N ASN A 12 -11.79 -17.20 -41.20
CA ASN A 12 -10.65 -16.73 -41.98
C ASN A 12 -10.89 -15.32 -42.54
N LYS A 13 -9.85 -14.79 -43.20
CA LYS A 13 -9.82 -13.46 -43.79
C LYS A 13 -10.85 -13.26 -44.89
N GLU A 14 -11.02 -14.24 -45.77
CA GLU A 14 -11.92 -14.22 -46.89
C GLU A 14 -13.39 -14.16 -46.43
N GLU A 15 -13.71 -14.94 -45.39
CA GLU A 15 -15.05 -14.94 -44.80
C GLU A 15 -15.34 -13.59 -44.13
N LEU A 16 -14.40 -13.03 -43.38
CA LEU A 16 -14.56 -11.70 -42.77
C LEU A 16 -14.78 -10.62 -43.80
N GLN A 17 -14.01 -10.61 -44.92
CA GLN A 17 -14.21 -9.66 -46.02
C GLN A 17 -15.60 -9.80 -46.66
N LYS A 18 -16.05 -11.03 -46.93
CA LYS A 18 -17.36 -11.32 -47.48
C LYS A 18 -18.48 -10.85 -46.56
N GLU A 19 -18.41 -11.17 -45.28
CA GLU A 19 -19.43 -10.80 -44.30
C GLU A 19 -19.60 -9.27 -44.19
N LEU A 20 -18.49 -8.53 -44.07
CA LEU A 20 -18.52 -7.08 -43.96
C LEU A 20 -19.00 -6.42 -45.23
N LYS A 21 -18.61 -6.92 -46.39
CA LYS A 21 -19.08 -6.41 -47.67
C LYS A 21 -20.57 -6.64 -47.84
N THR A 22 -21.05 -7.86 -47.57
CA THR A 22 -22.45 -8.22 -47.76
C THR A 22 -23.40 -7.50 -46.82
N LYS A 23 -23.00 -7.38 -45.53
CA LYS A 23 -23.88 -6.82 -44.49
C LYS A 23 -23.81 -5.31 -44.35
N PHE A 24 -22.66 -4.70 -44.65
CA PHE A 24 -22.41 -3.28 -44.38
C PHE A 24 -21.90 -2.50 -45.61
N GLY A 25 -21.63 -3.14 -46.74
CA GLY A 25 -21.00 -2.49 -47.86
C GLY A 25 -19.56 -2.03 -47.62
N ILE A 26 -18.88 -2.63 -46.63
CA ILE A 26 -17.52 -2.26 -46.24
C ILE A 26 -16.52 -3.26 -46.81
N ASP A 27 -15.62 -2.77 -47.66
CA ASP A 27 -14.49 -3.55 -48.15
C ASP A 27 -13.27 -3.39 -47.21
N ILE A 28 -12.55 -4.51 -46.95
CA ILE A 28 -11.25 -4.47 -46.30
C ILE A 28 -10.17 -4.63 -47.36
N VAL A 29 -9.32 -3.61 -47.50
CA VAL A 29 -8.17 -3.64 -48.39
C VAL A 29 -6.88 -3.82 -47.59
N PHE A 30 -6.22 -4.95 -47.76
CA PHE A 30 -4.96 -5.25 -47.10
C PHE A 30 -3.75 -4.77 -47.89
N PHE A 31 -2.71 -4.32 -47.18
CA PHE A 31 -1.42 -3.87 -47.74
C PHE A 31 -0.34 -4.88 -47.44
N GLY A 32 0.51 -5.16 -48.42
CA GLY A 32 1.62 -6.08 -48.30
C GLY A 32 1.41 -7.40 -48.99
N LYS A 33 2.13 -8.44 -48.55
CA LYS A 33 2.01 -9.78 -49.08
C LYS A 33 0.68 -10.40 -48.68
N LYS A 34 0.10 -11.24 -49.55
CA LYS A 34 -1.18 -11.91 -49.30
C LYS A 34 -1.25 -12.61 -47.94
N ASP A 35 -0.18 -13.30 -47.58
CA ASP A 35 -0.09 -14.12 -46.38
C ASP A 35 0.53 -13.37 -45.18
N ALA A 36 1.10 -12.16 -45.36
CA ALA A 36 1.71 -11.34 -44.37
C ALA A 36 1.43 -9.83 -44.62
N PRO A 37 0.20 -9.39 -44.51
CA PRO A 37 -0.13 -7.99 -44.67
C PRO A 37 0.40 -7.20 -43.43
N TYR A 38 0.93 -6.00 -43.72
CA TYR A 38 1.42 -5.12 -42.66
C TYR A 38 0.42 -4.03 -42.25
N GLY A 39 -0.69 -3.89 -43.05
CA GLY A 39 -1.72 -2.88 -42.79
C GLY A 39 -3.01 -3.20 -43.52
N TYR A 40 -4.05 -2.45 -43.22
CA TYR A 40 -5.31 -2.50 -43.95
C TYR A 40 -6.08 -1.18 -43.89
N MET A 41 -7.01 -0.99 -44.82
CA MET A 41 -8.03 0.06 -44.81
C MET A 41 -9.43 -0.54 -44.83
N LEU A 42 -10.37 0.18 -44.25
CA LEU A 42 -11.79 -0.07 -44.36
C LEU A 42 -12.35 0.96 -45.32
N VAL A 43 -13.02 0.51 -46.35
CA VAL A 43 -13.67 1.35 -47.39
C VAL A 43 -15.17 1.18 -47.29
N ASP A 44 -15.84 2.20 -46.79
CA ASP A 44 -17.31 2.27 -46.76
C ASP A 44 -17.79 2.97 -48.04
N HIS A 45 -18.32 2.19 -48.98
CA HIS A 45 -18.78 2.70 -50.26
C HIS A 45 -20.07 3.51 -50.15
N ALA A 46 -20.94 3.19 -49.21
CA ALA A 46 -22.20 3.87 -49.01
C ALA A 46 -21.99 5.30 -48.51
N ASN A 47 -21.08 5.47 -47.54
CA ASN A 47 -20.79 6.76 -46.95
C ASN A 47 -19.56 7.46 -47.57
N ARG A 48 -18.88 6.82 -48.52
CA ARG A 48 -17.66 7.32 -49.19
C ARG A 48 -16.54 7.64 -48.18
N ILE A 49 -16.40 6.81 -47.15
CA ILE A 49 -15.43 6.98 -46.07
C ILE A 49 -14.35 5.92 -46.18
N VAL A 50 -13.10 6.34 -46.01
CA VAL A 50 -11.95 5.45 -45.88
C VAL A 50 -11.34 5.62 -44.49
N ILE A 51 -11.19 4.53 -43.76
CA ILE A 51 -10.63 4.50 -42.39
C ILE A 51 -9.37 3.63 -42.40
N HIS A 52 -8.26 4.20 -41.90
CA HIS A 52 -7.05 3.39 -41.66
C HIS A 52 -7.32 2.36 -40.58
N GLY A 53 -7.06 1.09 -40.89
CA GLY A 53 -7.35 -0.04 -40.01
C GLY A 53 -6.68 0.03 -38.65
N ALA A 54 -5.43 0.52 -38.58
CA ALA A 54 -4.67 0.68 -37.35
C ALA A 54 -5.36 1.58 -36.31
N ARG A 55 -6.30 2.43 -36.68
CA ARG A 55 -7.13 3.24 -35.77
C ARG A 55 -8.23 2.42 -35.09
N VAL A 56 -8.59 1.28 -35.66
CA VAL A 56 -9.70 0.43 -35.18
C VAL A 56 -9.15 -0.81 -34.50
N LEU A 57 -8.26 -1.55 -35.16
CA LEU A 57 -7.68 -2.81 -34.72
C LEU A 57 -6.32 -2.99 -35.43
N SER A 58 -5.31 -3.57 -34.75
CA SER A 58 -4.07 -3.92 -35.45
C SER A 58 -4.31 -5.06 -36.46
N VAL A 59 -3.41 -5.19 -37.44
CA VAL A 59 -3.53 -6.28 -38.43
C VAL A 59 -3.46 -7.65 -37.76
N GLU A 60 -2.55 -7.79 -36.80
CA GLU A 60 -2.38 -9.02 -36.02
C GLU A 60 -3.64 -9.39 -35.26
N GLU A 61 -4.31 -8.42 -34.64
CA GLU A 61 -5.58 -8.63 -33.95
C GLU A 61 -6.74 -8.89 -34.93
N LEU A 62 -6.73 -8.26 -36.11
CA LEU A 62 -7.76 -8.48 -37.12
C LEU A 62 -7.69 -9.89 -37.72
N LEU A 63 -6.48 -10.42 -37.89
CA LEU A 63 -6.23 -11.73 -38.47
C LEU A 63 -6.12 -12.85 -37.42
N ASP A 64 -6.34 -12.54 -36.17
CA ASP A 64 -6.45 -13.56 -35.10
C ASP A 64 -7.89 -14.07 -35.03
N PHE A 65 -8.17 -15.12 -35.82
CA PHE A 65 -9.48 -15.79 -35.89
C PHE A 65 -9.72 -16.83 -34.78
N THR A 66 -8.86 -16.86 -33.77
CA THR A 66 -9.11 -17.68 -32.59
C THR A 66 -10.31 -17.17 -31.81
N THR A 67 -10.97 -18.06 -31.09
CA THR A 67 -12.14 -17.68 -30.30
C THR A 67 -11.77 -16.67 -29.21
N PRO A 68 -12.72 -15.82 -28.77
CA PRO A 68 -12.47 -14.90 -27.64
C PRO A 68 -11.97 -15.61 -26.39
N GLU A 69 -12.42 -16.85 -26.18
CA GLU A 69 -12.00 -17.69 -25.06
C GLU A 69 -10.54 -18.12 -25.17
N GLU A 70 -10.11 -18.59 -26.34
CA GLU A 70 -8.72 -18.98 -26.59
C GLU A 70 -7.77 -17.77 -26.44
N ARG A 71 -8.18 -16.61 -26.94
CA ARG A 71 -7.42 -15.37 -26.76
C ARG A 71 -7.28 -15.00 -25.28
N PHE A 72 -8.36 -15.16 -24.51
CA PHE A 72 -8.32 -14.91 -23.07
C PHE A 72 -7.39 -15.89 -22.34
N ASN A 73 -7.47 -17.19 -22.68
CA ASN A 73 -6.60 -18.21 -22.11
C ASN A 73 -5.12 -17.90 -22.38
N ARG A 74 -4.77 -17.38 -23.56
CA ARG A 74 -3.38 -16.92 -23.83
C ARG A 74 -2.92 -15.81 -22.89
N ILE A 75 -3.81 -14.94 -22.40
CA ILE A 75 -3.45 -13.90 -21.41
C ILE A 75 -3.23 -14.56 -20.05
N GLU A 76 -4.08 -15.49 -19.64
CA GLU A 76 -3.88 -16.25 -18.39
C GLU A 76 -2.55 -17.02 -18.43
N ASP A 77 -2.28 -17.76 -19.50
CA ASP A 77 -1.02 -18.49 -19.69
C ASP A 77 0.20 -17.57 -19.69
N TYR A 78 0.04 -16.34 -20.23
CA TYR A 78 1.12 -15.37 -20.20
C TYR A 78 1.40 -14.88 -18.78
N ILE A 79 0.37 -14.64 -17.96
CA ILE A 79 0.54 -14.28 -16.54
C ILE A 79 1.22 -15.41 -15.79
N ASP A 80 0.79 -16.66 -16.02
CA ASP A 80 1.38 -17.84 -15.40
C ASP A 80 2.87 -18.00 -15.73
N ARG A 81 3.22 -17.84 -17.01
CA ARG A 81 4.63 -17.83 -17.43
C ARG A 81 5.44 -16.70 -16.79
N LEU A 82 4.87 -15.51 -16.63
CA LEU A 82 5.56 -14.42 -15.97
C LEU A 82 5.87 -14.75 -14.51
N LEU A 83 4.93 -15.37 -13.80
CA LEU A 83 5.10 -15.81 -12.42
C LEU A 83 6.12 -16.94 -12.29
N THR A 84 6.12 -17.89 -13.25
CA THR A 84 7.04 -19.02 -13.27
C THR A 84 8.47 -18.60 -13.60
N LEU A 85 8.65 -17.73 -14.60
CA LEU A 85 9.98 -17.29 -15.05
C LEU A 85 10.60 -16.23 -14.12
N ASN A 86 9.79 -15.50 -13.39
CA ASN A 86 10.23 -14.45 -12.48
C ASN A 86 9.53 -14.62 -11.11
N PRO A 87 10.05 -15.47 -10.22
CA PRO A 87 9.42 -15.76 -8.93
C PRO A 87 9.25 -14.55 -8.00
N LYS A 88 9.97 -13.46 -8.28
CA LYS A 88 9.90 -12.19 -7.52
C LYS A 88 9.17 -11.07 -8.28
N ILE A 89 8.55 -11.37 -9.44
CA ILE A 89 7.85 -10.35 -10.22
C ILE A 89 6.74 -9.68 -9.42
N THR A 90 6.74 -8.36 -9.36
CA THR A 90 5.76 -7.58 -8.62
C THR A 90 4.45 -7.43 -9.41
N GLN A 91 3.37 -7.09 -8.71
CA GLN A 91 2.09 -6.75 -9.31
C GLN A 91 2.20 -5.62 -10.34
N SER A 92 2.97 -4.59 -10.04
CA SER A 92 3.19 -3.44 -10.93
C SER A 92 3.84 -3.85 -12.25
N GLU A 93 4.84 -4.73 -12.18
CA GLU A 93 5.51 -5.25 -13.38
C GLU A 93 4.60 -6.14 -14.22
N ILE A 94 3.81 -7.02 -13.58
CA ILE A 94 2.81 -7.84 -14.28
C ILE A 94 1.82 -6.92 -14.99
N TYR A 95 1.27 -5.91 -14.29
CA TYR A 95 0.31 -4.97 -14.87
C TYR A 95 0.91 -4.20 -16.06
N SER A 96 2.16 -3.76 -15.96
CA SER A 96 2.86 -3.11 -17.05
C SER A 96 3.02 -4.03 -18.28
N LYS A 97 3.37 -5.31 -18.06
CA LYS A 97 3.57 -6.29 -19.14
C LYS A 97 2.26 -6.69 -19.82
N ILE A 98 1.19 -6.95 -19.06
CA ILE A 98 -0.12 -7.31 -19.64
C ILE A 98 -0.81 -6.11 -20.33
N ARG A 99 -0.58 -4.88 -19.85
CA ARG A 99 -1.12 -3.68 -20.47
C ARG A 99 -0.61 -3.48 -21.91
N LYS A 100 0.62 -3.90 -22.19
CA LYS A 100 1.16 -3.92 -23.57
C LYS A 100 0.37 -4.87 -24.48
N ARG A 101 -0.33 -5.86 -23.90
CA ARG A 101 -1.22 -6.79 -24.60
C ARG A 101 -2.70 -6.38 -24.53
N ARG A 102 -2.97 -5.09 -24.15
CA ARG A 102 -4.33 -4.53 -24.00
C ARG A 102 -5.20 -5.25 -22.97
N ALA A 103 -4.57 -5.99 -22.05
CA ALA A 103 -5.23 -6.56 -20.90
C ALA A 103 -4.92 -5.73 -19.65
N TYR A 104 -5.80 -5.81 -18.63
CA TYR A 104 -5.53 -5.21 -17.33
C TYR A 104 -6.20 -6.02 -16.22
N ILE A 105 -5.66 -5.87 -15.01
CA ILE A 105 -6.22 -6.49 -13.82
C ILE A 105 -6.73 -5.38 -12.90
N LYS A 106 -7.96 -5.55 -12.40
CA LYS A 106 -8.58 -4.65 -11.42
C LYS A 106 -9.32 -5.48 -10.37
N LYS A 107 -8.97 -5.29 -9.11
CA LYS A 107 -9.59 -6.01 -7.97
C LYS A 107 -9.60 -7.55 -8.15
N GLY A 108 -8.50 -8.12 -8.63
CA GLY A 108 -8.39 -9.56 -8.84
C GLY A 108 -9.15 -10.11 -10.04
N ILE A 109 -9.64 -9.23 -10.93
CA ILE A 109 -10.34 -9.61 -12.17
C ILE A 109 -9.48 -9.18 -13.35
N ILE A 110 -9.23 -10.11 -14.28
CA ILE A 110 -8.56 -9.85 -15.56
C ILE A 110 -9.62 -9.36 -16.54
N TYR A 111 -9.33 -8.28 -17.23
CA TYR A 111 -10.16 -7.71 -18.32
C TYR A 111 -9.36 -7.77 -19.61
N PHE A 112 -9.93 -8.37 -20.62
CA PHE A 112 -9.34 -8.46 -21.96
C PHE A 112 -10.42 -8.67 -23.03
N ASP A 113 -10.33 -7.95 -24.14
CA ASP A 113 -11.19 -8.05 -25.33
C ASP A 113 -12.71 -8.09 -25.04
N GLY A 114 -13.15 -7.30 -24.06
CA GLY A 114 -14.56 -7.22 -23.65
C GLY A 114 -15.02 -8.33 -22.71
N GLN A 115 -14.15 -9.27 -22.38
CA GLN A 115 -14.39 -10.31 -21.38
C GLN A 115 -13.75 -9.96 -20.05
N SER A 116 -14.24 -10.61 -18.99
CA SER A 116 -13.62 -10.50 -17.65
C SER A 116 -13.71 -11.84 -16.95
N ARG A 117 -12.61 -12.22 -16.27
CA ARG A 117 -12.53 -13.44 -15.44
C ARG A 117 -11.77 -13.16 -14.15
N PRO A 118 -12.14 -13.80 -13.03
CA PRO A 118 -11.35 -13.73 -11.83
C PRO A 118 -9.95 -14.34 -12.06
N LEU A 119 -8.95 -13.73 -11.44
CA LEU A 119 -7.61 -14.29 -11.40
C LEU A 119 -7.65 -15.64 -10.71
N LYS A 120 -6.95 -16.65 -11.25
CA LYS A 120 -6.88 -17.96 -10.61
C LYS A 120 -6.28 -17.82 -9.20
N PRO A 121 -6.79 -18.54 -8.18
CA PRO A 121 -6.37 -18.38 -6.79
C PRO A 121 -4.86 -18.44 -6.60
N PHE A 122 -4.19 -19.42 -7.21
CA PHE A 122 -2.74 -19.59 -7.10
C PHE A 122 -1.95 -18.42 -7.68
N MET A 123 -2.45 -17.79 -8.76
CA MET A 123 -1.82 -16.59 -9.35
C MET A 123 -2.00 -15.39 -8.42
N ALA A 124 -3.18 -15.24 -7.80
CA ALA A 124 -3.45 -14.16 -6.85
C ALA A 124 -2.56 -14.28 -5.62
N GLU A 125 -2.40 -15.50 -5.08
CA GLU A 125 -1.51 -15.78 -3.95
C GLU A 125 -0.03 -15.53 -4.29
N ALA A 126 0.42 -15.96 -5.48
CA ALA A 126 1.78 -15.72 -5.93
C ALA A 126 2.09 -14.23 -6.08
N ILE A 127 1.17 -13.45 -6.67
CA ILE A 127 1.31 -12.00 -6.80
C ILE A 127 1.35 -11.33 -5.43
N ASP A 128 0.47 -11.72 -4.51
CA ASP A 128 0.42 -11.15 -3.17
C ASP A 128 1.69 -11.49 -2.38
N ARG A 129 2.18 -12.73 -2.44
CA ARG A 129 3.46 -13.12 -1.85
C ARG A 129 4.61 -12.30 -2.40
N ASN A 130 4.72 -12.17 -3.72
CA ASN A 130 5.79 -11.42 -4.36
C ASN A 130 5.76 -9.94 -3.97
N ASN A 131 4.58 -9.34 -3.86
CA ASN A 131 4.43 -7.97 -3.37
C ASN A 131 4.92 -7.82 -1.92
N ARG A 132 4.60 -8.79 -1.05
CA ARG A 132 5.07 -8.78 0.33
C ARG A 132 6.59 -8.91 0.42
N ILE A 133 7.20 -9.78 -0.39
CA ILE A 133 8.66 -9.91 -0.50
C ILE A 133 9.27 -8.58 -0.95
N ALA A 134 8.75 -7.98 -2.02
CA ALA A 134 9.23 -6.69 -2.51
C ALA A 134 9.12 -5.58 -1.45
N MET A 135 8.06 -5.57 -0.64
CA MET A 135 7.93 -4.63 0.47
C MET A 135 9.02 -4.82 1.52
N VAL A 136 9.38 -6.07 1.86
CA VAL A 136 10.49 -6.33 2.79
C VAL A 136 11.83 -5.93 2.19
N GLU A 137 12.05 -6.23 0.91
CA GLU A 137 13.29 -5.87 0.20
C GLU A 137 13.51 -4.35 0.07
N MET A 138 12.46 -3.54 0.22
CA MET A 138 12.61 -2.08 0.32
C MET A 138 13.26 -1.62 1.62
N PHE A 139 13.12 -2.40 2.70
CA PHE A 139 13.76 -2.09 3.97
C PHE A 139 15.23 -2.51 3.95
N SER A 140 16.05 -1.78 4.71
CA SER A 140 17.47 -2.11 4.93
C SER A 140 17.66 -2.49 6.41
N PRO A 141 17.35 -3.73 6.82
CA PRO A 141 17.56 -4.17 8.19
C PRO A 141 19.06 -4.21 8.49
N ALA A 142 19.46 -3.71 9.67
CA ALA A 142 20.85 -3.75 10.11
C ALA A 142 21.18 -5.04 10.87
N THR A 143 20.16 -5.70 11.43
CA THR A 143 20.32 -6.89 12.26
C THR A 143 19.37 -8.01 11.85
N GLU A 144 19.70 -9.25 12.24
CA GLU A 144 18.83 -10.42 12.04
C GLU A 144 17.47 -10.27 12.73
N ALA A 145 17.45 -9.67 13.92
CA ALA A 145 16.23 -9.44 14.68
C ALA A 145 15.27 -8.48 13.93
N GLU A 146 15.80 -7.44 13.32
CA GLU A 146 15.03 -6.52 12.48
C GLU A 146 14.47 -7.22 11.24
N ARG A 147 15.28 -8.07 10.57
CA ARG A 147 14.84 -8.87 9.43
C ARG A 147 13.72 -9.85 9.83
N ASP A 148 13.88 -10.54 10.94
CA ASP A 148 12.88 -11.49 11.43
C ASP A 148 11.56 -10.80 11.78
N LEU A 149 11.63 -9.61 12.35
CA LEU A 149 10.42 -8.81 12.59
C LEU A 149 9.74 -8.40 11.29
N LEU A 150 10.48 -7.98 10.26
CA LEU A 150 9.91 -7.69 8.95
C LEU A 150 9.24 -8.92 8.33
N CYS A 151 9.86 -10.11 8.45
CA CYS A 151 9.26 -11.37 8.03
C CYS A 151 7.90 -11.62 8.72
N LYS A 152 7.83 -11.40 10.04
CA LYS A 152 6.58 -11.56 10.81
C LYS A 152 5.52 -10.54 10.36
N ILE A 153 5.88 -9.26 10.21
CA ILE A 153 4.95 -8.18 9.83
C ILE A 153 4.35 -8.44 8.45
N PHE A 154 5.18 -8.75 7.47
CA PHE A 154 4.76 -8.95 6.08
C PHE A 154 4.33 -10.39 5.77
N LYS A 155 4.41 -11.31 6.73
CA LYS A 155 4.08 -12.74 6.56
C LYS A 155 4.84 -13.37 5.39
N VAL A 156 6.14 -13.15 5.36
CA VAL A 156 7.07 -13.66 4.35
C VAL A 156 7.97 -14.69 5.02
N SER A 157 8.32 -15.77 4.31
CA SER A 157 9.29 -16.74 4.81
C SER A 157 10.71 -16.17 4.76
N ARG A 158 11.51 -16.48 5.77
CA ARG A 158 12.93 -16.09 5.78
C ARG A 158 13.70 -16.63 4.57
N THR A 159 13.32 -17.81 4.09
CA THR A 159 13.91 -18.42 2.89
C THR A 159 13.65 -17.65 1.60
N ASP A 160 12.59 -16.85 1.57
CA ASP A 160 12.26 -16.01 0.42
C ASP A 160 13.13 -14.72 0.35
N LEU A 161 13.87 -14.40 1.43
CA LEU A 161 14.67 -13.19 1.60
C LEU A 161 16.19 -13.45 1.59
N VAL A 162 16.64 -14.45 0.86
CA VAL A 162 18.07 -14.88 0.84
C VAL A 162 19.00 -13.75 0.41
N ASP A 163 18.53 -12.85 -0.44
CA ASP A 163 19.33 -11.77 -1.02
C ASP A 163 19.28 -10.45 -0.23
N VAL A 164 18.56 -10.40 0.92
CA VAL A 164 18.51 -9.19 1.74
C VAL A 164 19.76 -9.09 2.59
N SER A 165 20.65 -8.16 2.23
CA SER A 165 21.85 -7.87 3.01
C SER A 165 21.51 -7.18 4.34
N LEU A 166 22.29 -7.48 5.37
CA LEU A 166 22.21 -6.80 6.66
C LEU A 166 23.29 -5.71 6.68
N GLU A 167 22.88 -4.46 6.42
CA GLU A 167 23.80 -3.33 6.37
C GLU A 167 23.24 -2.12 7.10
N ARG A 168 24.07 -1.50 7.93
CA ARG A 168 23.79 -0.15 8.46
C ARG A 168 24.02 0.87 7.35
N THR A 169 22.94 1.24 6.67
CA THR A 169 22.97 2.30 5.67
C THR A 169 23.13 3.68 6.33
N HIS A 170 23.53 4.66 5.55
CA HIS A 170 23.59 6.06 6.01
C HIS A 170 22.22 6.54 6.51
N HIS A 171 21.15 6.15 5.83
CA HIS A 171 19.77 6.44 6.23
C HIS A 171 19.39 5.83 7.58
N HIS A 172 19.89 4.63 7.88
CA HIS A 172 19.67 4.00 9.18
C HIS A 172 20.38 4.81 10.29
N THR A 173 21.64 5.18 10.07
CA THR A 173 22.42 5.99 11.02
C THR A 173 21.78 7.35 11.28
N ASP A 174 21.33 8.03 10.25
CA ASP A 174 20.62 9.32 10.37
C ASP A 174 19.31 9.19 11.13
N ALA A 175 18.58 8.09 10.93
CA ALA A 175 17.35 7.82 11.65
C ALA A 175 17.62 7.53 13.14
N VAL A 176 18.67 6.75 13.47
CA VAL A 176 19.09 6.51 14.83
C VAL A 176 19.45 7.82 15.52
N ASN A 177 20.19 8.71 14.88
CA ASN A 177 20.54 10.00 15.45
C ASN A 177 19.30 10.87 15.72
N ARG A 178 18.37 10.96 14.76
CA ARG A 178 17.08 11.65 14.96
C ARG A 178 16.27 11.07 16.12
N LEU A 179 16.24 9.74 16.24
CA LEU A 179 15.57 9.10 17.38
C LEU A 179 16.27 9.45 18.69
N ARG A 180 17.61 9.50 18.75
CA ARG A 180 18.36 9.92 19.94
C ARG A 180 18.02 11.35 20.35
N ASP A 181 17.91 12.27 19.40
CA ASP A 181 17.49 13.65 19.68
C ASP A 181 16.10 13.68 20.31
N ILE A 182 15.13 12.92 19.77
CA ILE A 182 13.78 12.82 20.32
C ILE A 182 13.77 12.20 21.73
N PHE A 183 14.54 11.13 21.95
CA PHE A 183 14.60 10.47 23.25
C PHE A 183 15.35 11.29 24.33
N ASN A 184 16.26 12.17 23.93
CA ASN A 184 17.05 12.99 24.86
C ASN A 184 16.42 14.36 25.11
N ASP A 185 15.45 14.81 24.28
CA ASP A 185 14.80 16.11 24.46
C ASP A 185 13.89 16.12 25.70
N GLU A 186 14.33 16.82 26.74
CA GLU A 186 13.59 16.96 28.01
C GLU A 186 12.29 17.76 27.87
N ASN A 187 12.15 18.56 26.82
CA ASN A 187 10.96 19.39 26.60
C ASN A 187 9.80 18.59 25.98
N ILE A 188 10.07 17.39 25.46
CA ILE A 188 9.04 16.54 24.85
C ILE A 188 8.15 15.94 25.96
N THR A 189 6.85 16.26 25.91
CA THR A 189 5.84 15.75 26.85
C THR A 189 5.48 14.30 26.60
N SER A 190 5.64 13.80 25.37
CA SER A 190 5.41 12.42 24.98
C SER A 190 6.31 12.03 23.82
N VAL A 191 7.30 11.19 24.10
CA VAL A 191 8.21 10.62 23.08
C VAL A 191 7.40 9.84 22.04
N ARG A 192 6.40 9.07 22.47
CA ARG A 192 5.55 8.29 21.55
C ARG A 192 4.80 9.15 20.54
N SER A 193 4.23 10.29 20.99
CA SER A 193 3.54 11.21 20.09
C SER A 193 4.52 11.82 19.08
N ARG A 194 5.68 12.25 19.55
CA ARG A 194 6.71 12.83 18.67
C ARG A 194 7.22 11.83 17.63
N LEU A 195 7.45 10.58 18.02
CA LEU A 195 7.82 9.52 17.09
C LEU A 195 6.75 9.30 16.01
N HIS A 196 5.48 9.31 16.40
CA HIS A 196 4.37 9.18 15.45
C HIS A 196 4.31 10.36 14.46
N GLU A 197 4.55 11.60 14.92
CA GLU A 197 4.65 12.78 14.04
C GLU A 197 5.79 12.65 13.02
N GLU A 198 6.92 12.07 13.41
CA GLU A 198 8.05 11.75 12.54
C GLU A 198 7.79 10.50 11.64
N GLY A 199 6.61 9.88 11.75
CA GLY A 199 6.20 8.73 10.95
C GLY A 199 6.68 7.38 11.47
N PHE A 200 7.21 7.31 12.71
CA PHE A 200 7.59 6.06 13.34
C PHE A 200 6.44 5.40 14.08
N THR A 201 6.28 4.11 13.86
CA THR A 201 5.38 3.23 14.62
C THR A 201 6.20 2.36 15.56
N ILE A 202 5.80 2.32 16.85
CA ILE A 202 6.48 1.48 17.84
C ILE A 202 5.82 0.11 17.86
N ARG A 203 6.64 -0.92 17.71
CA ARG A 203 6.28 -2.33 17.88
C ARG A 203 7.05 -2.92 19.05
N GLN A 204 6.34 -3.66 19.90
CA GLN A 204 6.91 -4.40 21.01
C GLN A 204 6.66 -5.88 20.79
N GLU A 205 7.72 -6.65 20.62
CA GLU A 205 7.77 -8.10 20.51
C GLU A 205 8.83 -8.64 21.49
N ASP A 206 9.78 -9.44 21.03
CA ASP A 206 10.93 -9.88 21.85
C ASP A 206 11.83 -8.68 22.25
N ALA A 207 11.83 -7.64 21.43
CA ALA A 207 12.46 -6.35 21.66
C ALA A 207 11.52 -5.20 21.25
N THR A 208 11.93 -3.95 21.46
CA THR A 208 11.15 -2.78 21.06
C THR A 208 11.75 -2.18 19.80
N TYR A 209 10.92 -1.99 18.80
CA TYR A 209 11.32 -1.49 17.48
C TYR A 209 10.59 -0.21 17.11
N ALA A 210 11.30 0.70 16.42
CA ALA A 210 10.74 1.85 15.73
C ALA A 210 10.75 1.58 14.23
N ILE A 211 9.59 1.65 13.58
CA ILE A 211 9.42 1.34 12.16
C ILE A 211 8.86 2.54 11.43
N ASN A 212 9.54 3.01 10.40
CA ASN A 212 9.03 4.02 9.48
C ASN A 212 8.72 3.36 8.13
N PHE A 213 7.43 3.10 7.88
CA PHE A 213 6.97 2.45 6.65
C PHE A 213 7.14 3.33 5.41
N LYS A 214 7.16 4.66 5.54
CA LYS A 214 7.34 5.58 4.41
C LYS A 214 8.79 5.67 3.96
N GLN A 215 9.71 5.62 4.91
CA GLN A 215 11.15 5.68 4.66
C GLN A 215 11.80 4.30 4.56
N HIS A 216 11.02 3.23 4.75
CA HIS A 216 11.47 1.83 4.79
C HIS A 216 12.63 1.58 5.76
N ILE A 217 12.51 2.16 6.96
CA ILE A 217 13.50 2.05 8.03
C ILE A 217 12.92 1.27 9.20
N ILE A 218 13.73 0.38 9.75
CA ILE A 218 13.46 -0.34 10.99
C ILE A 218 14.67 -0.21 11.91
N ILE A 219 14.43 0.04 13.19
CA ILE A 219 15.48 0.23 14.20
C ILE A 219 15.11 -0.54 15.45
N ASN A 220 16.00 -1.39 15.92
CA ASN A 220 15.87 -2.06 17.20
C ASN A 220 16.30 -1.13 18.35
N LEU A 221 15.32 -0.50 19.00
CA LEU A 221 15.56 0.46 20.07
C LEU A 221 16.24 -0.19 21.30
N THR A 222 16.03 -1.49 21.52
CA THR A 222 16.63 -2.23 22.61
C THR A 222 18.13 -2.45 22.37
N GLU A 223 18.53 -2.87 21.18
CA GLU A 223 19.94 -3.04 20.80
C GLU A 223 20.69 -1.70 20.75
N GLU A 224 20.03 -0.64 20.30
CA GLU A 224 20.59 0.71 20.24
C GLU A 224 20.61 1.42 21.62
N ASN A 225 20.22 0.73 22.69
CA ASN A 225 20.25 1.20 24.08
C ASN A 225 19.41 2.49 24.33
N PHE A 226 18.25 2.60 23.72
CA PHE A 226 17.33 3.71 23.98
C PHE A 226 16.66 3.58 25.35
N ASN A 227 16.39 4.70 26.01
CA ASN A 227 15.66 4.73 27.28
C ASN A 227 14.15 4.46 27.04
N LEU A 228 13.77 3.18 27.06
CA LEU A 228 12.40 2.74 26.76
C LEU A 228 11.38 3.16 27.82
N GLU A 229 11.81 3.54 29.05
CA GLU A 229 10.89 4.05 30.06
C GLU A 229 10.19 5.33 29.62
N ARG A 230 10.83 6.14 28.78
CA ARG A 230 10.23 7.34 28.22
C ARG A 230 9.06 7.07 27.27
N LEU A 231 8.96 5.87 26.69
CA LEU A 231 7.82 5.45 25.88
C LEU A 231 6.57 5.15 26.72
N LYS A 232 6.76 4.78 27.99
CA LYS A 232 5.68 4.42 28.91
C LYS A 232 5.07 5.62 29.62
N GLN A 233 5.77 6.76 29.62
CA GLN A 233 5.32 7.96 30.29
C GLN A 233 4.14 8.58 29.54
N SER A 234 2.99 8.62 30.18
CA SER A 234 1.82 9.34 29.62
C SER A 234 1.96 10.86 29.90
N VAL A 235 1.35 11.68 29.05
CA VAL A 235 1.31 13.15 29.21
C VAL A 235 0.84 13.53 30.63
N LYS A 236 -0.16 12.82 31.16
CA LYS A 236 -0.69 13.05 32.52
C LYS A 236 0.33 12.75 33.63
N GLN A 237 1.21 11.77 33.44
CA GLN A 237 2.26 11.45 34.42
C GLN A 237 3.38 12.50 34.43
N ILE A 238 3.74 13.00 33.26
CA ILE A 238 4.75 14.06 33.11
C ILE A 238 4.27 15.36 33.72
N GLU A 239 3.01 15.75 33.45
CA GLU A 239 2.41 16.93 34.09
C GLU A 239 2.36 16.81 35.60
N ARG A 240 2.01 15.65 36.17
CA ARG A 240 2.05 15.39 37.61
C ARG A 240 3.46 15.49 38.17
N GLN A 241 4.46 14.98 37.47
CA GLN A 241 5.86 15.08 37.89
C GLN A 241 6.36 16.52 37.84
N LYS A 242 6.05 17.29 36.80
CA LYS A 242 6.37 18.71 36.71
C LYS A 242 5.70 19.54 37.83
N TYR A 243 4.44 19.24 38.14
CA TYR A 243 3.72 19.88 39.23
C TYR A 243 4.32 19.56 40.60
N GLN A 244 4.73 18.32 40.84
CA GLN A 244 5.41 17.91 42.07
C GLN A 244 6.81 18.53 42.22
N GLN A 245 7.55 18.71 41.14
CA GLN A 245 8.85 19.37 41.17
C GLN A 245 8.70 20.87 41.43
N GLN A 246 7.73 21.54 40.84
CA GLN A 246 7.45 22.95 41.12
C GLN A 246 6.99 23.19 42.55
N THR A 247 6.17 22.34 43.11
CA THR A 247 5.73 22.44 44.50
C THR A 247 6.83 22.17 45.51
N LYS A 248 7.83 21.37 45.19
CA LYS A 248 9.03 21.13 46.03
C LYS A 248 10.00 22.30 46.02
N SER A 249 10.10 23.05 44.93
CA SER A 249 10.96 24.24 44.83
C SER A 249 10.39 25.48 45.53
N THR A 250 9.07 25.54 45.76
CA THR A 250 8.40 26.64 46.44
C THR A 250 8.29 26.45 47.98
N SER A 251 8.63 25.29 48.52
CA SER A 251 8.50 25.00 49.95
C SER A 251 9.70 25.49 50.81
N HIS A 252 10.65 26.23 50.24
CA HIS A 252 11.78 26.78 51.00
C HIS A 252 11.60 28.24 51.44
N PHE A 253 10.41 28.79 51.31
CA PHE A 253 10.10 30.12 51.88
C PHE A 253 9.11 29.96 53.04
N SER A 254 9.55 29.43 54.15
CA SER A 254 8.83 29.40 55.42
C SER A 254 9.21 30.64 56.25
N GLY A 255 8.63 31.77 55.93
CA GLY A 255 8.60 32.95 56.82
C GLY A 255 7.42 32.80 57.79
N LYS A 256 7.73 32.56 59.08
CA LYS A 256 6.78 32.64 60.15
C LYS A 256 6.16 34.03 60.22
N THR A 257 4.90 34.18 59.82
CA THR A 257 4.09 35.32 60.19
C THR A 257 2.90 34.84 61.00
N LYS A 258 2.94 35.12 62.32
CA LYS A 258 1.80 35.02 63.20
C LYS A 258 0.74 36.00 62.75
N LEU A 259 -0.44 35.53 62.37
CA LEU A 259 -1.63 36.36 62.20
C LEU A 259 -2.59 36.08 63.35
N ARG A 260 -2.99 37.20 63.97
CA ARG A 260 -3.94 37.30 65.08
C ARG A 260 -5.32 36.85 64.69
N ASP A 261 -5.98 36.17 65.65
CA ASP A 261 -7.41 35.94 65.71
C ASP A 261 -8.21 37.24 65.57
N VAL A 262 -9.14 37.29 64.67
CA VAL A 262 -10.34 38.16 64.76
C VAL A 262 -11.54 37.29 64.36
N GLY A 263 -12.41 37.14 65.34
CA GLY A 263 -13.59 36.29 65.25
C GLY A 263 -14.75 36.92 64.45
N GLY A 264 -15.71 36.11 64.16
CA GLY A 264 -17.11 36.48 64.06
C GLY A 264 -17.72 36.40 62.66
N GLY A 265 -18.75 35.53 62.55
CA GLY A 265 -19.80 35.75 61.55
C GLY A 265 -20.24 34.51 60.77
N SER A 266 -21.20 33.80 61.36
CA SER A 266 -22.12 32.88 60.73
C SER A 266 -22.74 33.46 59.44
N HIS A 267 -22.74 32.65 58.36
CA HIS A 267 -23.99 32.42 57.60
C HIS A 267 -23.79 31.23 56.63
N SER A 268 -24.67 30.25 56.81
CA SER A 268 -24.88 29.13 55.95
C SER A 268 -25.46 29.54 54.59
N GLU A 269 -24.86 29.19 53.51
CA GLU A 269 -25.59 28.88 52.29
C GLU A 269 -24.93 27.67 51.60
N LYS A 270 -25.65 26.56 51.73
CA LYS A 270 -25.45 25.39 50.89
C LYS A 270 -25.78 25.75 49.47
N ARG A 271 -24.82 25.76 48.61
CA ARG A 271 -25.02 25.60 47.16
C ARG A 271 -24.47 24.24 46.76
N GLU A 272 -25.40 23.31 46.60
CA GLU A 272 -25.19 22.03 45.94
C GLU A 272 -24.79 22.33 44.49
N TRP A 273 -23.57 22.01 44.14
CA TRP A 273 -23.17 21.87 42.74
C TRP A 273 -23.31 20.40 42.43
N GLU A 274 -24.45 20.00 41.86
CA GLU A 274 -24.55 18.76 41.10
C GLU A 274 -23.63 18.88 39.87
N VAL A 275 -22.47 18.27 39.97
CA VAL A 275 -21.65 17.98 38.77
C VAL A 275 -22.21 16.68 38.19
N GLY A 276 -22.94 16.84 37.10
CA GLY A 276 -23.49 15.75 36.34
C GLY A 276 -22.39 14.79 35.89
N GLN A 277 -22.47 13.58 36.43
CA GLN A 277 -21.83 12.42 35.85
C GLN A 277 -22.45 12.17 34.47
N LYS A 278 -21.70 12.41 33.40
CA LYS A 278 -21.95 11.76 32.12
C LYS A 278 -20.65 11.65 31.34
N GLY A 279 -20.30 10.42 30.99
CA GLY A 279 -19.35 10.11 29.94
C GLY A 279 -18.17 9.28 30.39
N SER A 280 -18.43 8.06 30.82
CA SER A 280 -17.48 6.96 30.71
C SER A 280 -17.19 6.75 29.21
N TYR A 281 -15.99 7.08 28.78
CA TYR A 281 -15.42 6.61 27.51
C TYR A 281 -14.14 5.85 27.85
N ASP A 282 -14.34 4.71 28.48
CA ASP A 282 -13.39 3.61 28.47
C ASP A 282 -13.96 2.54 27.53
N ASP A 283 -13.64 2.68 26.25
CA ASP A 283 -13.64 1.61 25.26
C ASP A 283 -12.81 2.10 24.08
N ILE A 284 -11.49 2.08 24.27
CA ILE A 284 -10.58 2.00 23.14
C ILE A 284 -10.36 0.52 22.92
N ASP A 285 -11.28 -0.02 22.14
CA ASP A 285 -11.18 -1.32 21.50
C ASP A 285 -9.89 -1.33 20.65
N ASP A 286 -8.90 -2.10 21.09
CA ASP A 286 -7.71 -2.46 20.31
C ASP A 286 -8.10 -3.41 19.15
N GLY A 287 -9.18 -3.04 18.45
CA GLY A 287 -9.64 -3.67 17.24
C GLY A 287 -8.60 -3.49 16.13
N ASN A 288 -7.87 -4.56 15.92
CA ASN A 288 -6.97 -4.85 14.82
C ASN A 288 -7.69 -4.73 13.47
N SER A 289 -8.04 -3.49 13.08
CA SER A 289 -8.59 -3.17 11.78
C SER A 289 -7.45 -2.77 10.85
N MET A 290 -6.88 -3.75 10.16
CA MET A 290 -6.10 -3.52 8.95
C MET A 290 -7.02 -2.85 7.92
N LYS A 291 -7.10 -1.52 7.94
CA LYS A 291 -7.63 -0.76 6.81
C LYS A 291 -6.70 -1.02 5.62
N LYS A 292 -7.26 -1.68 4.60
CA LYS A 292 -6.66 -1.87 3.29
C LYS A 292 -6.04 -0.55 2.83
N ILE A 293 -4.72 -0.53 2.71
CA ILE A 293 -4.01 0.55 2.03
C ILE A 293 -4.35 0.40 0.56
N THR A 294 -5.24 1.24 0.08
CA THR A 294 -5.51 1.39 -1.35
C THR A 294 -4.45 2.34 -1.87
N LEU A 295 -3.45 1.78 -2.54
CA LEU A 295 -2.50 2.57 -3.34
C LEU A 295 -3.22 3.03 -4.61
N TYR A 296 -3.27 4.34 -4.81
CA TYR A 296 -3.69 4.98 -6.06
C TYR A 296 -2.62 4.82 -7.14
#